data_4fa6b3beea9525144b0879729ee5d0ab
#
_entry.id   4fa6b3beea9525144b0879729ee5d0ab
#
_cell.length_a   1.000
_cell.length_b   1.000
_cell.length_c   1.000
_cell.angle_alpha   90.00
_cell.angle_beta   90.00
_cell.angle_gamma   90.00
#
_symmetry.space_group_name_H-M   'P 1'
#
loop_
_entity.id
_entity.type
_entity.pdbx_description
1 polymer ?
#
loop_
_entity_poly.entity_id
_entity_poly.type
_entity_poly.pdbx_seq_one_letter_code
_entity_poly.pdbx_strand_id
1 'polypeptide(L)'
;MIDKENELFNEISTALRQHFKGIYVIGAEMSPTPPKFPAVSFVQTNNSVKAEYSTFDSLENVVSEDYKAEVFSNLEKGKEAQTKEITSIISDVMSGLGYERTFCEIVPNTDSTINRRMSRYRKNNTI
;
A
#
# COMPACT_ATOMS: atom_id res chain seq x y z
N MET A 1 -5.16 -9.77 -18.82
CA MET A 1 -5.30 -9.48 -17.39
C MET A 1 -4.90 -8.03 -17.11
N ILE A 2 -5.70 -7.31 -16.37
CA ILE A 2 -5.37 -5.95 -15.94
C ILE A 2 -4.61 -6.05 -14.62
N ASP A 3 -3.36 -5.58 -14.61
CA ASP A 3 -2.53 -5.62 -13.41
C ASP A 3 -1.63 -4.36 -13.38
N LYS A 4 -1.81 -3.56 -12.34
CA LYS A 4 -1.09 -2.29 -12.13
C LYS A 4 -0.10 -2.35 -10.97
N GLU A 5 0.12 -3.52 -10.38
CA GLU A 5 0.92 -3.65 -9.15
C GLU A 5 2.33 -3.05 -9.28
N ASN A 6 3.04 -3.38 -10.35
CA ASN A 6 4.41 -2.88 -10.54
C ASN A 6 4.45 -1.36 -10.74
N GLU A 7 3.50 -0.82 -11.50
CA GLU A 7 3.41 0.63 -11.72
C GLU A 7 3.15 1.36 -10.41
N LEU A 8 2.20 0.86 -9.62
CA LEU A 8 1.86 1.46 -8.33
C LEU A 8 3.01 1.37 -7.34
N PHE A 9 3.68 0.23 -7.27
CA PHE A 9 4.85 0.06 -6.41
C PHE A 9 5.93 1.07 -6.76
N ASN A 10 6.21 1.26 -8.05
CA ASN A 10 7.21 2.22 -8.51
C ASN A 10 6.83 3.66 -8.15
N GLU A 11 5.57 4.05 -8.33
CA GLU A 11 5.08 5.38 -7.97
C GLU A 11 5.20 5.63 -6.47
N ILE A 12 4.77 4.67 -5.66
CA ILE A 12 4.82 4.75 -4.20
C ILE A 12 6.27 4.84 -3.71
N SER A 13 7.15 3.94 -4.19
CA SER A 13 8.53 3.91 -3.73
C SER A 13 9.30 5.16 -4.14
N THR A 14 9.04 5.69 -5.34
CA THR A 14 9.67 6.92 -5.81
C THR A 14 9.25 8.10 -4.93
N ALA A 15 7.96 8.26 -4.65
CA ALA A 15 7.46 9.33 -3.79
C ALA A 15 8.03 9.25 -2.37
N LEU A 16 8.09 8.05 -1.80
CA LEU A 16 8.63 7.86 -0.45
C LEU A 16 10.12 8.17 -0.38
N ARG A 17 10.90 7.74 -1.37
CA ARG A 17 12.34 8.00 -1.39
C ARG A 17 12.69 9.47 -1.58
N GLN A 18 11.81 10.25 -2.18
CA GLN A 18 11.99 11.70 -2.28
C GLN A 18 11.89 12.39 -0.92
N HIS A 19 11.07 11.86 -0.01
CA HIS A 19 10.84 12.43 1.32
C HIS A 19 11.71 11.81 2.41
N PHE A 20 12.01 10.52 2.27
CA PHE A 20 12.76 9.75 3.27
C PHE A 20 13.89 8.98 2.61
N LYS A 21 15.11 9.52 2.68
CA LYS A 21 16.30 8.82 2.18
C LYS A 21 16.53 7.56 3.00
N GLY A 22 16.79 6.45 2.32
CA GLY A 22 17.08 5.20 3.00
C GLY A 22 15.84 4.46 3.54
N ILE A 23 14.63 4.91 3.19
CA ILE A 23 13.42 4.18 3.56
C ILE A 23 13.44 2.78 2.92
N TYR A 24 13.04 1.77 3.70
CA TYR A 24 13.01 0.39 3.25
C TYR A 24 11.61 0.07 2.70
N VAL A 25 11.50 -0.08 1.39
CA VAL A 25 10.22 -0.35 0.71
C VAL A 25 10.29 -1.67 -0.02
N ILE A 26 9.35 -2.58 0.25
CA ILE A 26 9.25 -3.86 -0.42
C ILE A 26 7.85 -4.11 -0.97
N GLY A 27 7.77 -4.87 -2.05
CA GLY A 27 6.51 -5.28 -2.69
C GLY A 27 6.03 -6.66 -2.25
N ALA A 28 6.28 -7.02 -0.99
CA ALA A 28 5.91 -8.32 -0.41
C ALA A 28 5.52 -8.14 1.05
N GLU A 29 4.89 -9.16 1.64
CA GLU A 29 4.58 -9.15 3.07
C GLU A 29 5.87 -8.97 3.88
N MET A 30 5.78 -8.15 4.92
CA MET A 30 6.92 -7.82 5.75
C MET A 30 6.83 -8.53 7.10
N SER A 31 7.98 -8.98 7.61
CA SER A 31 8.11 -9.48 8.98
C SER A 31 7.67 -8.40 9.99
N PRO A 32 7.10 -8.80 11.16
CA PRO A 32 6.80 -7.83 12.23
C PRO A 32 8.04 -7.09 12.75
N THR A 33 9.24 -7.59 12.43
CA THR A 33 10.52 -6.99 12.83
C THR A 33 11.35 -6.72 11.57
N PRO A 34 11.05 -5.64 10.80
CA PRO A 34 11.82 -5.32 9.60
C PRO A 34 13.29 -5.07 9.89
N PRO A 35 14.18 -5.34 8.92
CA PRO A 35 15.62 -5.16 9.13
C PRO A 35 16.07 -3.69 9.17
N LYS A 36 15.25 -2.79 8.63
CA LYS A 36 15.56 -1.34 8.58
C LYS A 36 14.28 -0.55 8.83
N PHE A 37 14.44 0.67 9.36
CA PHE A 37 13.33 1.59 9.64
C PHE A 37 13.63 2.98 9.07
N PRO A 38 12.62 3.74 8.66
CA PRO A 38 11.24 3.31 8.52
C PRO A 38 11.09 2.29 7.40
N ALA A 39 10.10 1.42 7.52
CA ALA A 39 9.87 0.34 6.55
C ALA A 39 8.43 0.38 6.03
N VAL A 40 8.27 0.03 4.76
CA VAL A 40 6.95 0.00 4.10
C VAL A 40 6.82 -1.28 3.29
N SER A 41 5.70 -1.97 3.48
CA SER A 41 5.26 -3.09 2.65
C SER A 41 4.06 -2.65 1.83
N PHE A 42 4.11 -2.82 0.51
CA PHE A 42 3.00 -2.50 -0.38
C PHE A 42 2.71 -3.70 -1.27
N VAL A 43 1.54 -4.32 -1.07
CA VAL A 43 1.18 -5.56 -1.78
C VAL A 43 -0.24 -5.49 -2.32
N GLN A 44 -0.45 -6.16 -3.44
CA GLN A 44 -1.79 -6.39 -3.98
C GLN A 44 -2.45 -7.53 -3.19
N THR A 45 -3.64 -7.29 -2.66
CA THR A 45 -4.39 -8.28 -1.90
C THR A 45 -5.52 -8.91 -2.69
N ASN A 46 -5.95 -8.27 -3.76
CA ASN A 46 -7.01 -8.79 -4.64
C ASN A 46 -6.88 -8.20 -6.04
N ASN A 47 -7.15 -9.03 -7.04
CA ASN A 47 -7.31 -8.63 -8.43
C ASN A 47 -8.35 -9.58 -9.03
N SER A 48 -9.60 -9.15 -9.07
CA SER A 48 -10.72 -10.00 -9.50
C SER A 48 -11.53 -9.31 -10.59
N VAL A 49 -11.96 -10.13 -11.56
CA VAL A 49 -12.82 -9.66 -12.64
C VAL A 49 -14.24 -9.42 -12.12
N LYS A 50 -14.82 -8.26 -12.48
CA LYS A 50 -16.21 -7.95 -12.17
C LYS A 50 -17.10 -8.67 -13.18
N ALA A 51 -17.76 -9.74 -12.75
CA ALA A 51 -18.57 -10.59 -13.62
C ALA A 51 -19.68 -9.83 -14.37
N GLU A 52 -20.29 -8.84 -13.71
CA GLU A 52 -21.36 -8.03 -14.32
C GLU A 52 -20.88 -7.13 -15.48
N TYR A 53 -19.58 -6.96 -15.64
CA TYR A 53 -19.00 -6.15 -16.70
C TYR A 53 -18.22 -6.98 -17.72
N SER A 54 -18.22 -8.32 -17.60
CA SER A 54 -17.55 -9.21 -18.54
C SER A 54 -18.38 -9.41 -19.80
N THR A 55 -17.71 -9.57 -20.94
CA THR A 55 -18.34 -9.86 -22.23
C THR A 55 -18.42 -11.35 -22.49
N PHE A 56 -19.17 -11.73 -23.55
CA PHE A 56 -19.24 -13.13 -24.00
C PHE A 56 -17.90 -13.69 -24.46
N ASP A 57 -16.96 -12.82 -24.83
CA ASP A 57 -15.62 -13.22 -25.26
C ASP A 57 -14.71 -13.56 -24.10
N SER A 58 -15.20 -13.50 -22.88
CA SER A 58 -14.44 -13.73 -21.65
C SER A 58 -13.28 -12.74 -21.45
N LEU A 59 -13.38 -11.55 -22.05
CA LEU A 59 -12.41 -10.49 -21.87
C LEU A 59 -12.66 -9.77 -20.55
N GLU A 60 -11.57 -9.39 -19.89
CA GLU A 60 -11.64 -8.57 -18.68
C GLU A 60 -11.98 -7.13 -19.07
N ASN A 61 -13.20 -6.67 -18.75
CA ASN A 61 -13.61 -5.28 -18.98
C ASN A 61 -13.41 -4.43 -17.75
N VAL A 62 -13.70 -4.96 -16.56
CA VAL A 62 -13.54 -4.28 -15.27
C VAL A 62 -12.90 -5.23 -14.29
N VAL A 63 -11.84 -4.75 -13.65
CA VAL A 63 -11.11 -5.51 -12.63
C VAL A 63 -11.14 -4.70 -11.33
N SER A 64 -11.49 -5.37 -10.23
CA SER A 64 -11.37 -4.80 -8.88
C SER A 64 -10.01 -5.12 -8.32
N GLU A 65 -9.25 -4.09 -7.95
CA GLU A 65 -7.93 -4.22 -7.37
C GLU A 65 -7.92 -3.68 -5.95
N ASP A 66 -7.41 -4.48 -5.02
CA ASP A 66 -7.19 -4.07 -3.64
C ASP A 66 -5.71 -4.15 -3.31
N TYR A 67 -5.23 -3.13 -2.60
CA TYR A 67 -3.84 -3.03 -2.17
C TYR A 67 -3.78 -2.78 -0.67
N LYS A 68 -2.72 -3.27 -0.05
CA LYS A 68 -2.44 -3.07 1.36
C LYS A 68 -1.07 -2.43 1.52
N ALA A 69 -1.00 -1.35 2.28
CA ALA A 69 0.25 -0.72 2.68
C ALA A 69 0.41 -0.84 4.18
N GLU A 70 1.56 -1.34 4.63
CA GLU A 70 1.91 -1.39 6.04
C GLU A 70 3.18 -0.58 6.27
N VAL A 71 3.13 0.32 7.26
CA VAL A 71 4.24 1.22 7.59
C VAL A 71 4.72 0.91 8.99
N PHE A 72 6.03 0.76 9.15
CA PHE A 72 6.67 0.41 10.42
C PHE A 72 7.67 1.49 10.82
N SER A 73 7.62 1.92 12.08
CA SER A 73 8.57 2.87 12.64
C SER A 73 8.96 2.47 14.05
N ASN A 74 10.25 2.60 14.38
CA ASN A 74 10.77 2.31 15.71
C ASN A 74 11.41 3.53 16.38
N LEU A 75 11.10 4.74 15.94
CA LEU A 75 11.63 5.95 16.57
C LEU A 75 11.26 5.96 18.05
N GLU A 76 12.21 6.35 18.91
CA GLU A 76 11.93 6.49 20.35
C GLU A 76 10.86 7.55 20.60
N LYS A 77 10.93 8.66 19.84
CA LYS A 77 9.93 9.72 19.89
C LYS A 77 9.42 9.98 18.48
N GLY A 78 8.10 10.02 18.34
CA GLY A 78 7.46 10.36 17.07
C GLY A 78 7.26 9.21 16.10
N LYS A 79 7.36 7.95 16.54
CA LYS A 79 7.11 6.79 15.66
C LYS A 79 5.68 6.80 15.11
N GLU A 80 4.71 7.18 15.92
CA GLU A 80 3.32 7.30 15.48
C GLU A 80 3.15 8.41 14.44
N ALA A 81 3.77 9.56 14.67
CA ALA A 81 3.75 10.68 13.72
C ALA A 81 4.45 10.29 12.41
N GLN A 82 5.55 9.54 12.48
CA GLN A 82 6.26 9.10 11.29
C GLN A 82 5.42 8.13 10.45
N THR A 83 4.79 7.13 11.06
CA THR A 83 3.92 6.20 10.31
C THR A 83 2.73 6.91 9.69
N LYS A 84 2.19 7.91 10.39
CA LYS A 84 1.08 8.71 9.88
C LYS A 84 1.50 9.57 8.68
N GLU A 85 2.68 10.18 8.75
CA GLU A 85 3.22 10.99 7.65
C GLU A 85 3.48 10.14 6.41
N ILE A 86 4.11 8.99 6.57
CA ILE A 86 4.38 8.06 5.46
C ILE A 86 3.07 7.55 4.85
N THR A 87 2.10 7.16 5.68
CA THR A 87 0.79 6.73 5.21
C THR A 87 0.07 7.83 4.45
N SER A 88 0.21 9.08 4.89
CA SER A 88 -0.37 10.24 4.20
C SER A 88 0.20 10.39 2.79
N ILE A 89 1.51 10.23 2.62
CA ILE A 89 2.15 10.29 1.30
C ILE A 89 1.62 9.16 0.41
N ILE A 90 1.54 7.95 0.92
CA ILE A 90 0.99 6.80 0.17
C ILE A 90 -0.45 7.08 -0.25
N SER A 91 -1.27 7.59 0.68
CA SER A 91 -2.67 7.91 0.41
C SER A 91 -2.83 8.98 -0.67
N ASP A 92 -1.96 10.00 -0.66
CA ASP A 92 -2.00 11.06 -1.67
C ASP A 92 -1.65 10.51 -3.06
N VAL A 93 -0.64 9.65 -3.15
CA VAL A 93 -0.29 9.00 -4.42
C VAL A 93 -1.45 8.13 -4.93
N MET A 94 -2.02 7.29 -4.06
CA MET A 94 -3.11 6.40 -4.43
C MET A 94 -4.37 7.18 -4.84
N SER A 95 -4.69 8.23 -4.10
CA SER A 95 -5.82 9.11 -4.43
C SER A 95 -5.64 9.79 -5.78
N GLY A 96 -4.43 10.27 -6.08
CA GLY A 96 -4.09 10.87 -7.36
C GLY A 96 -4.24 9.89 -8.54
N LEU A 97 -4.11 8.60 -8.28
CA LEU A 97 -4.28 7.54 -9.27
C LEU A 97 -5.70 6.97 -9.30
N GLY A 98 -6.61 7.52 -8.50
CA GLY A 98 -8.02 7.15 -8.48
C GLY A 98 -8.38 6.02 -7.54
N TYR A 99 -7.48 5.64 -6.61
CA TYR A 99 -7.76 4.63 -5.61
C TYR A 99 -8.43 5.23 -4.39
N GLU A 100 -9.41 4.53 -3.86
CA GLU A 100 -10.13 4.93 -2.64
C GLU A 100 -9.52 4.22 -1.44
N ARG A 101 -9.24 4.97 -0.38
CA ARG A 101 -8.78 4.41 0.88
C ARG A 101 -9.98 3.83 1.63
N THR A 102 -9.95 2.52 1.89
CA THR A 102 -11.03 1.82 2.57
C THR A 102 -10.73 1.52 4.03
N PHE A 103 -9.47 1.66 4.45
CA PHE A 103 -9.03 1.35 5.81
C PHE A 103 -7.75 2.11 6.13
N CYS A 104 -7.61 2.60 7.36
CA CYS A 104 -6.37 3.18 7.86
C CYS A 104 -6.39 3.19 9.38
N GLU A 105 -5.63 2.30 10.02
CA GLU A 105 -5.56 2.18 11.48
C GLU A 105 -4.19 1.67 11.92
N ILE A 106 -3.85 1.95 13.18
CA ILE A 106 -2.72 1.34 13.85
C ILE A 106 -3.11 -0.09 14.18
N VAL A 107 -2.23 -1.05 13.85
CA VAL A 107 -2.45 -2.46 14.17
C VAL A 107 -1.40 -2.93 15.16
N PRO A 108 -1.75 -3.90 16.04
CA PRO A 108 -0.79 -4.45 16.99
C PRO A 108 0.39 -5.10 16.28
N ASN A 109 1.58 -4.96 16.88
CA ASN A 109 2.78 -5.63 16.41
C ASN A 109 3.34 -6.50 17.54
N THR A 110 4.00 -7.61 17.21
CA THR A 110 4.61 -8.50 18.22
C THR A 110 5.67 -7.78 19.03
N ASP A 111 6.43 -6.87 18.40
CA ASP A 111 7.35 -5.99 19.10
C ASP A 111 6.65 -4.66 19.36
N SER A 112 6.31 -4.39 20.62
CA SER A 112 5.57 -3.18 21.00
C SER A 112 6.37 -1.89 20.86
N THR A 113 7.69 -1.96 20.64
CA THR A 113 8.52 -0.78 20.37
C THR A 113 8.35 -0.28 18.95
N ILE A 114 7.72 -1.06 18.09
CA ILE A 114 7.47 -0.74 16.69
C ILE A 114 6.02 -0.29 16.52
N ASN A 115 5.82 0.91 15.96
CA ASN A 115 4.49 1.36 15.56
C ASN A 115 4.20 0.84 14.16
N ARG A 116 3.09 0.16 13.99
CA ARG A 116 2.66 -0.44 12.72
C ARG A 116 1.32 0.13 12.32
N ARG A 117 1.27 0.76 11.14
CA ARG A 117 0.03 1.32 10.61
C ARG A 117 -0.30 0.64 9.28
N MET A 118 -1.56 0.24 9.15
CA MET A 118 -2.05 -0.41 7.93
C MET A 118 -3.06 0.49 7.23
N SER A 119 -2.97 0.57 5.90
CA SER A 119 -3.99 1.20 5.07
C SER A 119 -4.31 0.30 3.89
N ARG A 120 -5.56 0.39 3.42
CA ARG A 120 -6.05 -0.40 2.28
C ARG A 120 -6.68 0.52 1.26
N TYR A 121 -6.52 0.14 -0.01
CA TYR A 121 -6.98 0.94 -1.15
C TYR A 121 -7.67 0.04 -2.17
N ARG A 122 -8.69 0.58 -2.81
CA ARG A 122 -9.48 -0.15 -3.82
C ARG A 122 -9.77 0.72 -5.02
N LYS A 123 -9.77 0.11 -6.19
CA LYS A 123 -10.20 0.73 -7.44
C LYS A 123 -10.74 -0.33 -8.39
N ASN A 124 -11.76 0.06 -9.16
CA ASN A 124 -12.21 -0.71 -10.31
C ASN A 124 -11.54 -0.13 -11.55
N ASN A 125 -10.70 -0.93 -12.21
CA ASN A 125 -10.00 -0.54 -13.44
C ASN A 125 -10.72 -1.11 -14.65
N THR A 126 -10.81 -0.30 -15.72
CA THR A 126 -11.39 -0.71 -17.00
C THR A 126 -10.30 -0.81 -18.06
N ILE A 127 -10.55 -1.67 -19.03
CA ILE A 127 -9.71 -1.77 -20.21
C ILE A 127 -9.96 -0.56 -21.12
#